data_61e1fde1ffa90fecbdcececc146f7d67
#
_entry.id   61e1fde1ffa90fecbdcececc146f7d67
#
_cell.length_a   1.000
_cell.length_b   1.000
_cell.length_c   1.000
_cell.angle_alpha   90.00
_cell.angle_beta   90.00
_cell.angle_gamma   90.00
#
_symmetry.space_group_name_H-M   'P 1'
#
loop_
_entity.id
_entity.type
_entity.pdbx_description
1 polymer ?
#
loop_
_entity_poly.entity_id
_entity_poly.type
_entity_poly.pdbx_seq_one_letter_code
_entity_poly.pdbx_strand_id
1 'polypeptide(L)'
;MRINFDMDGTIADLYAVENWLPKLRNEDATPYEQARPLVNMARLARALNRAVRLGAEIAIVSWGSKNGSAEYLERVRQAKVNWLKKHLPSVKWTDIKVVPYGTPKSTLGNGVLFDDEEHNRNEWGEGAYTPSEIFSVLATA
;
A
#
# COMPACT_ATOMS: atom_id res chain seq x y z
N MET A 1 9.92 15.63 -1.15
CA MET A 1 10.10 14.22 -0.78
C MET A 1 8.91 13.41 -1.26
N ARG A 2 9.14 12.24 -1.79
CA ARG A 2 8.06 11.33 -2.16
C ARG A 2 8.09 10.11 -1.26
N ILE A 3 6.93 9.72 -0.74
CA ILE A 3 6.76 8.60 0.20
C ILE A 3 5.75 7.63 -0.41
N ASN A 4 6.19 6.40 -0.64
CA ASN A 4 5.38 5.37 -1.27
C ASN A 4 5.08 4.25 -0.26
N PHE A 5 3.87 3.74 -0.30
CA PHE A 5 3.43 2.63 0.56
C PHE A 5 2.96 1.46 -0.27
N ASP A 6 3.46 0.28 0.03
CA ASP A 6 2.78 -0.97 -0.26
C ASP A 6 1.53 -1.08 0.62
N MET A 7 0.57 -1.91 0.25
CA MET A 7 -0.65 -2.10 1.05
C MET A 7 -0.66 -3.42 1.80
N ASP A 8 -0.70 -4.54 1.07
CA ASP A 8 -0.89 -5.86 1.68
C ASP A 8 0.34 -6.25 2.52
N GLY A 9 0.14 -6.51 3.81
CA GLY A 9 1.22 -6.81 4.74
C GLY A 9 1.97 -5.58 5.27
N THR A 10 1.67 -4.39 4.75
CA THR A 10 2.31 -3.13 5.17
C THR A 10 1.36 -2.27 5.99
N ILE A 11 0.22 -1.88 5.44
CA ILE A 11 -0.81 -1.12 6.15
C ILE A 11 -2.13 -1.87 6.26
N ALA A 12 -2.38 -2.85 5.40
CA ALA A 12 -3.59 -3.66 5.36
C ALA A 12 -3.26 -5.14 5.59
N ASP A 13 -3.97 -5.79 6.50
CA ASP A 13 -3.71 -7.18 6.88
C ASP A 13 -4.53 -8.16 6.02
N LEU A 14 -4.19 -8.22 4.74
CA LEU A 14 -4.83 -9.16 3.80
C LEU A 14 -4.68 -10.61 4.28
N TYR A 15 -3.50 -10.96 4.77
CA TYR A 15 -3.14 -12.34 5.08
C TYR A 15 -3.85 -12.90 6.31
N ALA A 16 -4.47 -12.06 7.12
CA ALA A 16 -5.31 -12.46 8.24
C ALA A 16 -6.80 -12.62 7.87
N VAL A 17 -7.18 -12.25 6.65
CA VAL A 17 -8.56 -12.46 6.17
C VAL A 17 -8.80 -13.94 5.95
N GLU A 18 -9.88 -14.46 6.54
CA GLU A 18 -10.23 -15.88 6.41
C GLU A 18 -10.41 -16.26 4.93
N ASN A 19 -9.73 -17.34 4.53
CA ASN A 19 -9.79 -17.86 3.16
C ASN A 19 -9.34 -16.84 2.09
N TRP A 20 -8.46 -15.93 2.43
CA TRP A 20 -8.01 -14.90 1.48
C TRP A 20 -7.44 -15.50 0.19
N LEU A 21 -6.60 -16.53 0.28
CA LEU A 21 -5.96 -17.10 -0.91
C LEU A 21 -6.92 -17.82 -1.83
N PRO A 22 -7.80 -18.73 -1.36
CA PRO A 22 -8.84 -19.33 -2.22
C PRO A 22 -9.75 -18.29 -2.84
N LYS A 23 -10.11 -17.23 -2.11
CA LYS A 23 -10.95 -16.14 -2.63
C LYS A 23 -10.26 -15.39 -3.77
N LEU A 24 -8.98 -15.05 -3.60
CA LEU A 24 -8.20 -14.40 -4.66
C LEU A 24 -8.09 -15.30 -5.90
N ARG A 25 -7.86 -16.59 -5.70
CA ARG A 25 -7.80 -17.57 -6.81
C ARG A 25 -9.11 -17.68 -7.57
N ASN A 26 -10.24 -17.40 -6.91
CA ASN A 26 -11.57 -17.34 -7.54
C ASN A 26 -11.93 -15.92 -8.01
N GLU A 27 -10.96 -15.03 -8.07
CA GLU A 27 -11.15 -13.64 -8.49
C GLU A 27 -12.20 -12.88 -7.67
N ASP A 28 -12.20 -13.11 -6.36
CA ASP A 28 -13.01 -12.39 -5.39
C ASP A 28 -12.14 -11.27 -4.76
N ALA A 29 -12.56 -10.03 -4.92
CA ALA A 29 -11.81 -8.88 -4.41
C ALA A 29 -12.18 -8.50 -2.97
N THR A 30 -13.17 -9.16 -2.35
CA THR A 30 -13.63 -8.80 -0.99
C THR A 30 -12.55 -8.87 0.08
N PRO A 31 -11.56 -9.80 0.04
CA PRO A 31 -10.50 -9.80 1.05
C PRO A 31 -9.74 -8.47 1.13
N TYR A 32 -9.57 -7.80 0.02
CA TYR A 32 -8.87 -6.50 0.00
C TYR A 32 -9.64 -5.40 0.73
N GLU A 33 -10.97 -5.44 0.70
CA GLU A 33 -11.81 -4.48 1.44
C GLU A 33 -11.96 -4.87 2.91
N GLN A 34 -11.95 -6.17 3.22
CA GLN A 34 -12.16 -6.70 4.57
C GLN A 34 -10.91 -6.64 5.44
N ALA A 35 -9.74 -6.46 4.87
CA ALA A 35 -8.48 -6.44 5.61
C ALA A 35 -8.51 -5.39 6.71
N ARG A 36 -8.01 -5.77 7.90
CA ARG A 36 -7.88 -4.85 9.03
C ARG A 36 -6.61 -4.01 8.89
N PRO A 37 -6.59 -2.78 9.42
CA PRO A 37 -5.37 -2.00 9.48
C PRO A 37 -4.28 -2.70 10.30
N LEU A 38 -3.04 -2.65 9.81
CA LEU A 38 -1.85 -3.14 10.52
C LEU A 38 -1.20 -2.09 11.40
N VAL A 39 -1.55 -0.82 11.20
CA VAL A 39 -0.99 0.29 11.97
C VAL A 39 -2.12 1.16 12.47
N ASN A 40 -1.83 2.01 13.46
CA ASN A 40 -2.82 2.96 13.97
C ASN A 40 -3.18 3.98 12.88
N MET A 41 -4.41 3.92 12.38
CA MET A 41 -4.85 4.76 11.25
C MET A 41 -4.93 6.23 11.62
N ALA A 42 -5.37 6.57 12.82
CA ALA A 42 -5.42 7.97 13.25
C ALA A 42 -4.00 8.57 13.32
N ARG A 43 -3.05 7.81 13.85
CA ARG A 43 -1.65 8.23 13.92
C ARG A 43 -1.04 8.36 12.52
N LEU A 44 -1.32 7.40 11.64
CA LEU A 44 -0.83 7.43 10.27
C LEU A 44 -1.41 8.61 9.51
N ALA A 45 -2.71 8.86 9.62
CA ALA A 45 -3.35 10.00 8.97
C ALA A 45 -2.71 11.34 9.41
N ARG A 46 -2.47 11.50 10.71
CA ARG A 46 -1.82 12.72 11.22
C ARG A 46 -0.40 12.87 10.65
N ALA A 47 0.37 11.80 10.62
CA ALA A 47 1.74 11.83 10.11
C ALA A 47 1.78 12.15 8.60
N LEU A 48 0.88 11.52 7.83
CA LEU A 48 0.80 11.76 6.38
C LEU A 48 0.31 13.17 6.06
N ASN A 49 -0.71 13.64 6.75
CA ASN A 49 -1.22 15.00 6.54
C ASN A 49 -0.17 16.06 6.90
N ARG A 50 0.62 15.81 7.96
CA ARG A 50 1.76 16.68 8.30
C ARG A 50 2.79 16.68 7.18
N ALA A 51 3.17 15.50 6.67
CA ALA A 51 4.15 15.39 5.59
C ALA A 51 3.70 16.15 4.34
N VAL A 52 2.41 16.02 3.97
CA VAL A 52 1.83 16.76 2.83
C VAL A 52 1.91 18.28 3.05
N ARG A 53 1.57 18.75 4.26
CA ARG A 53 1.70 20.18 4.57
C ARG A 53 3.13 20.69 4.46
N LEU A 54 4.11 19.83 4.68
CA LEU A 54 5.53 20.15 4.53
C LEU A 54 6.07 19.94 3.12
N GLY A 55 5.19 19.63 2.16
CA GLY A 55 5.53 19.53 0.74
C GLY A 55 5.78 18.13 0.22
N ALA A 56 5.55 17.09 1.01
CA ALA A 56 5.74 15.72 0.55
C ALA A 56 4.63 15.28 -0.39
N GLU A 57 4.99 14.46 -1.38
CA GLU A 57 4.05 13.67 -2.15
C GLU A 57 3.90 12.31 -1.48
N ILE A 58 2.68 11.79 -1.45
CA ILE A 58 2.39 10.48 -0.89
C ILE A 58 1.66 9.61 -1.90
N ALA A 59 2.07 8.36 -2.01
CA ALA A 59 1.54 7.47 -3.03
C ALA A 59 1.37 6.04 -2.51
N ILE A 60 0.45 5.33 -3.13
CA ILE A 60 0.34 3.87 -3.01
C ILE A 60 0.99 3.24 -4.23
N VAL A 61 1.83 2.22 -3.98
CA VAL A 61 2.46 1.40 -5.02
C VAL A 61 2.24 -0.06 -4.62
N SER A 62 1.21 -0.66 -5.17
CA SER A 62 0.74 -1.98 -4.76
C SER A 62 0.55 -2.90 -5.95
N TRP A 63 0.74 -4.20 -5.74
CA TRP A 63 0.49 -5.22 -6.75
C TRP A 63 -0.94 -5.74 -6.68
N GLY A 64 -1.48 -6.13 -7.83
CA GLY A 64 -2.66 -6.98 -7.89
C GLY A 64 -2.32 -8.43 -7.55
N SER A 65 -3.31 -9.30 -7.66
CA SER A 65 -3.16 -10.71 -7.36
C SER A 65 -2.36 -11.43 -8.43
N LYS A 66 -1.51 -12.38 -8.01
CA LYS A 66 -0.77 -13.25 -8.91
C LYS A 66 -1.74 -14.00 -9.83
N ASN A 67 -1.46 -14.00 -11.14
CA ASN A 67 -2.26 -14.67 -12.17
C ASN A 67 -3.70 -14.15 -12.31
N GLY A 68 -4.01 -12.95 -11.80
CA GLY A 68 -5.33 -12.35 -11.97
C GLY A 68 -5.57 -11.86 -13.40
N SER A 69 -6.85 -11.87 -13.82
CA SER A 69 -7.25 -11.28 -15.09
C SER A 69 -7.16 -9.75 -15.04
N ALA A 70 -7.21 -9.10 -16.22
CA ALA A 70 -7.24 -7.64 -16.29
C ALA A 70 -8.48 -7.06 -15.61
N GLU A 71 -9.64 -7.72 -15.77
CA GLU A 71 -10.88 -7.31 -15.09
C GLU A 71 -10.76 -7.44 -13.58
N TYR A 72 -10.13 -8.50 -13.10
CA TYR A 72 -9.92 -8.70 -11.68
C TYR A 72 -8.97 -7.63 -11.12
N LEU A 73 -7.90 -7.30 -11.85
CA LEU A 73 -6.98 -6.24 -11.42
C LEU A 73 -7.72 -4.92 -11.19
N GLU A 74 -8.66 -4.57 -12.06
CA GLU A 74 -9.46 -3.34 -11.88
C GLU A 74 -10.37 -3.43 -10.65
N ARG A 75 -10.97 -4.60 -10.38
CA ARG A 75 -11.76 -4.80 -9.16
C ARG A 75 -10.90 -4.73 -7.91
N VAL A 76 -9.70 -5.29 -7.95
CA VAL A 76 -8.73 -5.20 -6.84
C VAL A 76 -8.32 -3.75 -6.60
N ARG A 77 -8.04 -3.02 -7.68
CA ARG A 77 -7.73 -1.60 -7.59
C ARG A 77 -8.85 -0.83 -6.90
N GLN A 78 -10.10 -1.04 -7.33
CA GLN A 78 -11.25 -0.38 -6.74
C GLN A 78 -11.42 -0.75 -5.26
N ALA A 79 -11.22 -2.02 -4.91
CA ALA A 79 -11.28 -2.49 -3.52
C ALA A 79 -10.23 -1.78 -2.66
N LYS A 80 -9.01 -1.62 -3.15
CA LYS A 80 -7.93 -0.92 -2.44
C LYS A 80 -8.23 0.57 -2.28
N VAL A 81 -8.76 1.22 -3.30
CA VAL A 81 -9.21 2.61 -3.22
C VAL A 81 -10.31 2.76 -2.17
N ASN A 82 -11.28 1.86 -2.15
CA ASN A 82 -12.36 1.86 -1.15
C ASN A 82 -11.81 1.68 0.27
N TRP A 83 -10.83 0.80 0.44
CA TRP A 83 -10.17 0.60 1.73
C TRP A 83 -9.50 1.88 2.24
N LEU A 84 -8.79 2.58 1.35
CA LEU A 84 -8.14 3.85 1.70
C LEU A 84 -9.15 4.94 2.07
N LYS A 85 -10.27 5.03 1.34
CA LYS A 85 -11.35 5.97 1.65
C LYS A 85 -11.99 5.68 3.01
N LYS A 86 -12.12 4.41 3.36
CA LYS A 86 -12.71 3.99 4.62
C LYS A 86 -11.80 4.26 5.81
N HIS A 87 -10.52 3.92 5.69
CA HIS A 87 -9.58 3.90 6.82
C HIS A 87 -8.73 5.17 6.92
N LEU A 88 -8.50 5.86 5.81
CA LEU A 88 -7.69 7.07 5.74
C LEU A 88 -8.42 8.17 4.95
N PRO A 89 -9.66 8.53 5.35
CA PRO A 89 -10.50 9.43 4.54
C PRO A 89 -9.96 10.85 4.42
N SER A 90 -9.16 11.30 5.39
CA SER A 90 -8.59 12.66 5.38
C SER A 90 -7.29 12.76 4.57
N VAL A 91 -6.72 11.64 4.17
CA VAL A 91 -5.43 11.61 3.47
C VAL A 91 -5.64 11.86 1.98
N LYS A 92 -4.89 12.81 1.44
CA LYS A 92 -4.94 13.14 0.00
C LYS A 92 -3.76 12.51 -0.70
N TRP A 93 -3.98 11.35 -1.30
CA TRP A 93 -2.96 10.62 -2.03
C TRP A 93 -2.60 11.34 -3.33
N THR A 94 -1.32 11.54 -3.60
CA THR A 94 -0.83 12.11 -4.86
C THR A 94 -1.19 11.18 -6.02
N ASP A 95 -0.94 9.89 -5.85
CA ASP A 95 -1.46 8.87 -6.76
C ASP A 95 -1.60 7.50 -6.06
N ILE A 96 -2.42 6.64 -6.65
CA ILE A 96 -2.66 5.28 -6.18
C ILE A 96 -2.41 4.36 -7.36
N LYS A 97 -1.27 3.65 -7.34
CA LYS A 97 -0.89 2.73 -8.40
C LYS A 97 -1.08 1.30 -7.93
N VAL A 98 -2.05 0.62 -8.54
CA VAL A 98 -2.26 -0.82 -8.38
C VAL A 98 -1.95 -1.46 -9.72
N VAL A 99 -0.87 -2.23 -9.77
CA VAL A 99 -0.25 -2.71 -11.00
C VAL A 99 -0.17 -4.24 -11.00
N PRO A 100 0.06 -4.87 -12.15
CA PRO A 100 0.18 -6.32 -12.20
C PRO A 100 1.24 -6.87 -11.24
N TYR A 101 0.95 -8.02 -10.65
CA TYR A 101 1.86 -8.71 -9.76
C TYR A 101 3.24 -8.89 -10.42
N GLY A 102 4.28 -8.59 -9.68
CA GLY A 102 5.66 -8.73 -10.14
C GLY A 102 6.23 -7.50 -10.85
N THR A 103 5.44 -6.46 -11.08
CA THR A 103 5.96 -5.20 -11.66
C THR A 103 7.03 -4.63 -10.72
N PRO A 104 8.26 -4.36 -11.19
CA PRO A 104 9.29 -3.75 -10.35
C PRO A 104 8.84 -2.38 -9.83
N LYS A 105 8.77 -2.24 -8.53
CA LYS A 105 8.24 -1.02 -7.91
C LYS A 105 9.12 0.20 -8.15
N SER A 106 10.42 0.01 -8.36
CA SER A 106 11.34 1.10 -8.71
C SER A 106 11.00 1.80 -10.03
N THR A 107 10.23 1.15 -10.90
CA THR A 107 9.76 1.75 -12.15
C THR A 107 8.57 2.68 -11.96
N LEU A 108 7.95 2.68 -10.79
CA LEU A 108 6.68 3.36 -10.51
C LEU A 108 6.84 4.62 -9.67
N GLY A 109 8.01 4.85 -9.11
CA GLY A 109 8.27 6.01 -8.27
C GLY A 109 9.69 6.03 -7.74
N ASN A 110 9.98 7.03 -6.94
CA ASN A 110 11.27 7.21 -6.29
C ASN A 110 11.06 7.66 -4.85
N GLY A 111 12.14 7.89 -4.11
CA GLY A 111 12.10 8.35 -2.74
C GLY A 111 12.00 7.20 -1.74
N VAL A 112 11.08 7.32 -0.79
CA VAL A 112 10.89 6.33 0.27
C VAL A 112 9.87 5.28 -0.15
N LEU A 113 10.14 4.02 0.19
CA LEU A 113 9.16 2.92 0.06
C LEU A 113 9.04 2.20 1.40
N PHE A 114 7.81 1.98 1.85
CA PHE A 114 7.50 1.04 2.93
C PHE A 114 6.89 -0.22 2.33
N ASP A 115 7.55 -1.36 2.55
CA ASP A 115 7.12 -2.66 2.01
C ASP A 115 7.55 -3.77 2.96
N ASP A 116 6.65 -4.73 3.21
CA ASP A 116 6.93 -5.85 4.09
C ASP A 116 7.81 -6.93 3.45
N GLU A 117 7.93 -6.94 2.12
CA GLU A 117 8.70 -7.94 1.41
C GLU A 117 10.15 -7.51 1.16
N GLU A 118 11.08 -8.35 1.63
CA GLU A 118 12.51 -8.11 1.45
C GLU A 118 12.89 -8.00 -0.04
N HIS A 119 12.30 -8.86 -0.89
CA HIS A 119 12.55 -8.82 -2.34
C HIS A 119 12.24 -7.44 -2.92
N ASN A 120 11.11 -6.85 -2.53
CA ASN A 120 10.71 -5.53 -3.02
C ASN A 120 11.62 -4.42 -2.46
N ARG A 121 12.02 -4.53 -1.20
CA ARG A 121 12.95 -3.55 -0.62
C ARG A 121 14.32 -3.61 -1.31
N ASN A 122 14.82 -4.80 -1.59
CA ASN A 122 16.10 -4.98 -2.30
C ASN A 122 16.04 -4.44 -3.73
N GLU A 123 14.94 -4.69 -4.43
CA GLU A 123 14.73 -4.19 -5.80
C GLU A 123 14.64 -2.65 -5.81
N TRP A 124 13.98 -2.06 -4.82
CA TRP A 124 13.89 -0.60 -4.68
C TRP A 124 15.26 0.02 -4.38
N GLY A 125 15.99 -0.57 -3.47
CA GLY A 125 17.31 -0.11 -3.05
C GLY A 125 17.26 0.91 -1.93
N GLU A 126 18.06 1.97 -2.02
CA GLU A 126 18.16 3.00 -0.99
C GLU A 126 16.80 3.68 -0.79
N GLY A 127 16.41 3.89 0.47
CA GLY A 127 15.15 4.51 0.83
C GLY A 127 14.01 3.52 1.05
N ALA A 128 14.26 2.23 0.97
CA ALA A 128 13.26 1.20 1.30
C ALA A 128 13.33 0.80 2.77
N TYR A 129 12.17 0.71 3.41
CA TYR A 129 12.04 0.42 4.84
C TYR A 129 10.97 -0.62 5.11
N THR A 130 11.07 -1.28 6.26
CA THR A 130 10.05 -2.20 6.75
C THR A 130 8.84 -1.44 7.31
N PRO A 131 7.67 -2.08 7.43
CA PRO A 131 6.50 -1.44 8.04
C PRO A 131 6.73 -0.95 9.48
N SER A 132 7.58 -1.63 10.23
CA SER A 132 7.90 -1.23 11.61
C SER A 132 8.61 0.11 11.70
N GLU A 133 9.17 0.60 10.59
CA GLU A 133 9.90 1.86 10.53
C GLU A 133 9.05 3.06 10.08
N ILE A 134 7.77 2.83 9.77
CA ILE A 134 6.90 3.87 9.21
C ILE A 134 6.95 5.16 10.04
N PHE A 135 6.64 5.07 11.32
CA PHE A 135 6.51 6.28 12.14
C PHE A 135 7.84 6.95 12.43
N SER A 136 8.92 6.20 12.58
CA SER A 136 10.24 6.80 12.80
C SER A 136 10.73 7.54 11.56
N VAL A 137 10.49 6.99 10.37
CA VAL A 137 10.86 7.66 9.11
C VAL A 137 9.99 8.88 8.88
N LEU A 138 8.66 8.79 9.07
CA LEU A 138 7.75 9.92 8.88
C LEU A 138 8.04 11.06 9.86
N ALA A 139 8.55 10.76 11.05
CA ALA A 139 8.91 11.78 12.03
C ALA A 139 10.07 12.68 11.56
N THR A 140 10.90 12.20 10.63
CA THR A 140 12.03 12.95 10.08
C THR A 140 11.73 13.59 8.72
N ALA A 141 10.54 13.34 8.20
CA ALA A 141 10.14 13.85 6.89
C ALA A 141 9.78 15.34 6.93
#